data_de15d962ad39724f60772ede35ce03a5
#
_entry.id   de15d962ad39724f60772ede35ce03a5
#
_cell.length_a   1.000
_cell.length_b   1.000
_cell.length_c   1.000
_cell.angle_alpha   90.00
_cell.angle_beta   90.00
_cell.angle_gamma   90.00
#
_symmetry.space_group_name_H-M   'P 1'
#
loop_
_entity.id
_entity.type
_entity.pdbx_description
1 polymer ?
#
loop_
_entity_poly.entity_id
_entity_poly.type
_entity_poly.pdbx_seq_one_letter_code
_entity_poly.pdbx_strand_id
1 'polypeptide(L)'
;MGQIVQNSGKNAVSASKLDAPQQYLTFTLGGEMFAVAILNVKEIIEYGAVTEIPMMPNFIRGVINLRGAVVPVIDLSCRFGGKATEVARRTCIVIIEMQEGDSKHDIGIMVDAVSEVLEISASEIEPPPSFGAKIRTDFISGMGKVNGKFVIILSIGKVLSIEEIAMLTQLSDTSTGEAA
;
A
#
# COMPACT_ATOMS: atom_id res chain seq x y z
N MET A 1 -13.38 -44.42 -18.96
CA MET A 1 -12.73 -43.51 -19.94
C MET A 1 -13.10 -42.05 -19.74
N GLY A 2 -14.37 -41.75 -19.51
CA GLY A 2 -14.79 -40.37 -19.31
C GLY A 2 -14.28 -39.69 -18.02
N GLN A 3 -13.97 -40.47 -16.99
CA GLN A 3 -13.51 -39.95 -15.72
C GLN A 3 -12.11 -39.32 -15.78
N ILE A 4 -11.23 -39.88 -16.62
CA ILE A 4 -9.85 -39.36 -16.75
C ILE A 4 -9.86 -37.99 -17.40
N VAL A 5 -10.72 -37.77 -18.37
CA VAL A 5 -10.86 -36.46 -19.06
C VAL A 5 -11.38 -35.37 -18.10
N GLN A 6 -12.31 -35.74 -17.23
CA GLN A 6 -12.86 -34.79 -16.25
C GLN A 6 -11.83 -34.34 -15.24
N ASN A 7 -10.95 -35.22 -14.77
CA ASN A 7 -9.90 -34.86 -13.85
C ASN A 7 -8.88 -33.90 -14.45
N SER A 8 -8.54 -34.12 -15.71
CA SER A 8 -7.63 -33.21 -16.42
C SER A 8 -8.20 -31.82 -16.55
N GLY A 9 -9.50 -31.72 -16.79
CA GLY A 9 -10.17 -30.43 -16.89
C GLY A 9 -10.16 -29.64 -15.59
N LYS A 10 -10.37 -30.32 -14.48
CA LYS A 10 -10.36 -29.67 -13.17
C LYS A 10 -8.98 -29.12 -12.80
N ASN A 11 -7.95 -29.86 -13.07
CA ASN A 11 -6.58 -29.44 -12.80
C ASN A 11 -6.19 -28.24 -13.67
N ALA A 12 -6.58 -28.24 -14.93
CA ALA A 12 -6.32 -27.09 -15.80
C ALA A 12 -7.00 -25.82 -15.33
N VAL A 13 -8.23 -25.91 -14.83
CA VAL A 13 -8.97 -24.76 -14.30
C VAL A 13 -8.30 -24.21 -13.03
N SER A 14 -7.83 -25.09 -12.15
CA SER A 14 -7.10 -24.66 -10.94
C SER A 14 -5.80 -23.94 -11.28
N ALA A 15 -5.01 -24.48 -12.18
CA ALA A 15 -3.77 -23.86 -12.65
C ALA A 15 -4.03 -22.50 -13.30
N SER A 16 -5.08 -22.42 -14.10
CA SER A 16 -5.50 -21.18 -14.75
C SER A 16 -5.86 -20.07 -13.75
N LYS A 17 -6.53 -20.43 -12.64
CA LYS A 17 -6.85 -19.47 -11.58
C LYS A 17 -5.62 -18.96 -10.86
N LEU A 18 -4.63 -19.82 -10.61
CA LEU A 18 -3.39 -19.44 -9.94
C LEU A 18 -2.54 -18.49 -10.79
N ASP A 19 -2.61 -18.62 -12.11
CA ASP A 19 -1.86 -17.79 -13.04
C ASP A 19 -2.66 -16.57 -13.55
N ALA A 20 -3.89 -16.39 -13.10
CA ALA A 20 -4.72 -15.28 -13.54
C ALA A 20 -4.03 -13.94 -13.16
N PRO A 21 -3.93 -12.99 -14.10
CA PRO A 21 -3.34 -11.70 -13.78
C PRO A 21 -4.18 -10.94 -12.75
N GLN A 22 -3.49 -10.27 -11.84
CA GLN A 22 -4.14 -9.43 -10.85
C GLN A 22 -3.92 -7.97 -11.22
N GLN A 23 -4.82 -7.13 -10.78
CA GLN A 23 -4.76 -5.69 -11.04
C GLN A 23 -4.07 -4.96 -9.90
N TYR A 24 -3.24 -4.01 -10.27
CA TYR A 24 -2.47 -3.20 -9.33
C TYR A 24 -2.62 -1.73 -9.71
N LEU A 25 -2.83 -0.90 -8.70
CA LEU A 25 -2.77 0.54 -8.88
C LEU A 25 -1.31 0.96 -8.79
N THR A 26 -0.83 1.68 -9.80
CA THR A 26 0.55 2.18 -9.83
C THR A 26 0.57 3.66 -9.47
N PHE A 27 1.64 4.05 -8.77
CA PHE A 27 1.86 5.43 -8.38
C PHE A 27 3.36 5.71 -8.30
N THR A 28 3.73 6.96 -8.29
CA THR A 28 5.14 7.37 -8.22
C THR A 28 5.48 7.97 -6.87
N LEU A 29 6.68 7.67 -6.42
CA LEU A 29 7.30 8.23 -5.22
C LEU A 29 8.79 8.42 -5.51
N GLY A 30 9.25 9.68 -5.43
CA GLY A 30 10.66 9.97 -5.64
C GLY A 30 11.20 9.52 -6.99
N GLY A 31 10.36 9.53 -8.01
CA GLY A 31 10.74 9.12 -9.36
C GLY A 31 10.68 7.62 -9.61
N GLU A 32 10.35 6.81 -8.62
CA GLU A 32 10.21 5.37 -8.77
C GLU A 32 8.75 4.96 -8.80
N MET A 33 8.46 3.88 -9.52
CA MET A 33 7.10 3.38 -9.65
C MET A 33 6.82 2.25 -8.67
N PHE A 34 5.74 2.41 -7.92
CA PHE A 34 5.25 1.45 -6.94
C PHE A 34 3.86 0.98 -7.32
N ALA A 35 3.44 -0.12 -6.74
CA ALA A 35 2.11 -0.67 -6.99
C ALA A 35 1.52 -1.28 -5.73
N VAL A 36 0.20 -1.19 -5.61
CA VAL A 36 -0.56 -1.86 -4.56
C VAL A 36 -1.72 -2.61 -5.21
N ALA A 37 -2.11 -3.73 -4.63
CA ALA A 37 -3.23 -4.52 -5.14
C ALA A 37 -4.51 -3.66 -5.15
N ILE A 38 -5.20 -3.66 -6.29
CA ILE A 38 -6.40 -2.82 -6.45
C ILE A 38 -7.50 -3.19 -5.45
N LEU A 39 -7.53 -4.44 -5.01
CA LEU A 39 -8.53 -4.89 -4.04
C LEU A 39 -8.42 -4.19 -2.67
N ASN A 40 -7.25 -3.65 -2.37
CA ASN A 40 -7.03 -2.92 -1.13
C ASN A 40 -7.36 -1.43 -1.26
N VAL A 41 -7.54 -0.93 -2.48
CA VAL A 41 -7.80 0.48 -2.73
C VAL A 41 -9.30 0.74 -2.64
N LYS A 42 -9.68 1.65 -1.74
CA LYS A 42 -11.06 2.05 -1.57
C LYS A 42 -11.41 3.23 -2.47
N GLU A 43 -10.56 4.24 -2.49
CA GLU A 43 -10.72 5.40 -3.37
C GLU A 43 -9.42 6.19 -3.45
N ILE A 44 -9.37 7.11 -4.40
CA ILE A 44 -8.24 8.01 -4.60
C ILE A 44 -8.79 9.43 -4.53
N ILE A 45 -8.17 10.27 -3.71
CA ILE A 45 -8.59 11.67 -3.57
C ILE A 45 -7.40 12.59 -3.79
N GLU A 46 -7.66 13.82 -4.18
CA GLU A 46 -6.64 14.85 -4.28
C GLU A 46 -6.13 15.23 -2.89
N TYR A 47 -4.86 15.56 -2.79
CA TYR A 47 -4.30 16.01 -1.53
C TYR A 47 -4.91 17.36 -1.14
N GLY A 48 -5.41 17.46 0.07
CA GLY A 48 -5.96 18.70 0.60
C GLY A 48 -6.55 18.46 1.98
N ALA A 49 -6.73 19.55 2.72
CA ALA A 49 -7.42 19.55 4.01
C ALA A 49 -6.90 18.51 5.02
N VAL A 50 -5.60 18.28 5.03
CA VAL A 50 -4.98 17.39 6.00
C VAL A 50 -4.67 18.21 7.27
N THR A 51 -5.19 17.75 8.41
CA THR A 51 -4.97 18.38 9.70
C THR A 51 -3.77 17.71 10.38
N GLU A 52 -2.75 18.47 10.66
CA GLU A 52 -1.57 17.97 11.35
C GLU A 52 -1.89 17.68 12.82
N ILE A 53 -1.35 16.56 13.31
CA ILE A 53 -1.49 16.20 14.73
C ILE A 53 -0.11 16.29 15.35
N PRO A 54 0.05 17.07 16.44
CA PRO A 54 1.35 17.18 17.08
C PRO A 54 1.79 15.87 17.74
N MET A 55 3.09 15.69 17.85
CA MET A 55 3.73 14.55 18.54
C MET A 55 3.50 13.19 17.87
N MET A 56 3.17 13.19 16.59
CA MET A 56 3.07 11.96 15.81
C MET A 56 4.40 11.65 15.14
N PRO A 57 4.66 10.37 14.80
CA PRO A 57 5.83 10.03 13.99
C PRO A 57 5.85 10.82 12.69
N ASN A 58 7.05 11.06 12.16
CA ASN A 58 7.23 11.90 10.98
C ASN A 58 6.52 11.38 9.73
N PHE A 59 6.26 10.08 9.65
CA PHE A 59 5.54 9.51 8.51
C PHE A 59 4.03 9.70 8.59
N ILE A 60 3.49 10.11 9.73
CA ILE A 60 2.06 10.46 9.83
C ILE A 60 1.93 11.93 9.51
N ARG A 61 1.39 12.22 8.32
CA ARG A 61 1.20 13.59 7.83
C ARG A 61 0.12 14.32 8.61
N GLY A 62 -0.88 13.60 9.05
CA GLY A 62 -2.01 14.13 9.79
C GLY A 62 -3.23 13.26 9.58
N VAL A 63 -4.39 13.85 9.70
CA VAL A 63 -5.67 13.16 9.49
C VAL A 63 -6.56 13.95 8.56
N ILE A 64 -7.45 13.24 7.88
CA ILE A 64 -8.51 13.86 7.08
C ILE A 64 -9.86 13.38 7.58
N ASN A 65 -10.88 14.18 7.31
CA ASN A 65 -12.26 13.78 7.53
C ASN A 65 -12.79 13.22 6.21
N LEU A 66 -13.09 11.92 6.20
CA LEU A 66 -13.63 11.26 5.03
C LEU A 66 -15.04 10.77 5.38
N ARG A 67 -16.05 11.52 4.95
CA ARG A 67 -17.47 11.20 5.20
C ARG A 67 -17.78 10.96 6.68
N GLY A 68 -17.22 11.83 7.55
CA GLY A 68 -17.44 11.75 8.98
C GLY A 68 -16.49 10.84 9.73
N ALA A 69 -15.63 10.10 9.04
CA ALA A 69 -14.61 9.26 9.66
C ALA A 69 -13.26 9.96 9.65
N VAL A 70 -12.52 9.78 10.72
CA VAL A 70 -11.15 10.31 10.82
C VAL A 70 -10.19 9.27 10.23
N VAL A 71 -9.48 9.65 9.18
CA VAL A 71 -8.58 8.76 8.46
C VAL A 71 -7.15 9.29 8.57
N PRO A 72 -6.22 8.52 9.15
CA PRO A 72 -4.82 8.95 9.18
C PRO A 72 -4.22 8.93 7.79
N VAL A 73 -3.34 9.90 7.51
CA VAL A 73 -2.62 10.02 6.25
C VAL A 73 -1.15 9.77 6.49
N ILE A 74 -0.61 8.78 5.81
CA ILE A 74 0.78 8.37 5.93
C ILE A 74 1.54 8.83 4.70
N ASP A 75 2.65 9.52 4.93
CA ASP A 75 3.59 9.88 3.87
C ASP A 75 4.49 8.67 3.61
N LEU A 76 4.27 8.00 2.49
CA LEU A 76 5.02 6.79 2.17
C LEU A 76 6.51 7.06 2.03
N SER A 77 6.90 8.21 1.50
CA SER A 77 8.31 8.56 1.39
C SER A 77 9.00 8.56 2.77
N CYS A 78 8.36 9.19 3.74
CA CYS A 78 8.86 9.19 5.13
C CYS A 78 8.82 7.78 5.73
N ARG A 79 7.77 7.02 5.45
CA ARG A 79 7.63 5.65 5.96
C ARG A 79 8.78 4.76 5.49
N PHE A 80 9.28 5.02 4.28
CA PHE A 80 10.42 4.29 3.71
C PHE A 80 11.77 4.88 4.15
N GLY A 81 11.78 5.90 4.99
CA GLY A 81 13.00 6.52 5.49
C GLY A 81 13.55 7.63 4.61
N GLY A 82 12.79 8.06 3.63
CA GLY A 82 13.17 9.16 2.75
C GLY A 82 12.70 10.51 3.26
N LYS A 83 12.80 11.50 2.40
CA LYS A 83 12.35 12.87 2.69
C LYS A 83 10.83 12.96 2.64
N ALA A 84 10.28 13.94 3.36
CA ALA A 84 8.85 14.22 3.29
C ALA A 84 8.44 14.58 1.85
N THR A 85 7.30 14.08 1.44
CA THR A 85 6.74 14.36 0.13
C THR A 85 6.33 15.84 0.06
N GLU A 86 6.79 16.54 -0.96
CA GLU A 86 6.36 17.90 -1.22
C GLU A 86 5.01 17.88 -1.90
N VAL A 87 4.09 18.71 -1.40
CA VAL A 87 2.75 18.79 -1.99
C VAL A 87 2.86 19.51 -3.34
N ALA A 88 2.44 18.82 -4.37
CA ALA A 88 2.44 19.32 -5.73
C ALA A 88 1.05 19.11 -6.33
N ARG A 89 0.88 19.55 -7.58
CA ARG A 89 -0.42 19.49 -8.26
C ARG A 89 -0.98 18.09 -8.39
N ARG A 90 -0.10 17.08 -8.55
CA ARG A 90 -0.50 15.68 -8.75
C ARG A 90 -0.51 14.87 -7.46
N THR A 91 -0.15 15.46 -6.34
CA THR A 91 -0.12 14.75 -5.07
C THR A 91 -1.51 14.25 -4.73
N CYS A 92 -1.61 12.96 -4.45
CA CYS A 92 -2.87 12.29 -4.15
C CYS A 92 -2.78 11.53 -2.85
N ILE A 93 -3.94 11.24 -2.29
CA ILE A 93 -4.08 10.33 -1.16
C ILE A 93 -4.85 9.11 -1.65
N VAL A 94 -4.23 7.94 -1.54
CA VAL A 94 -4.88 6.67 -1.87
C VAL A 94 -5.42 6.09 -0.58
N ILE A 95 -6.73 5.91 -0.51
CA ILE A 95 -7.39 5.36 0.67
C ILE A 95 -7.35 3.84 0.58
N ILE A 96 -6.68 3.24 1.55
CA ILE A 96 -6.51 1.79 1.64
C ILE A 96 -7.41 1.27 2.76
N GLU A 97 -8.16 0.22 2.46
CA GLU A 97 -8.94 -0.47 3.47
C GLU A 97 -8.11 -1.62 4.04
N MET A 98 -7.85 -1.55 5.33
CA MET A 98 -7.13 -2.59 6.05
C MET A 98 -8.11 -3.39 6.86
N GLN A 99 -7.98 -4.70 6.82
CA GLN A 99 -8.82 -5.59 7.63
C GLN A 99 -7.99 -6.25 8.71
N GLU A 100 -8.43 -6.14 9.94
CA GLU A 100 -7.80 -6.77 11.08
C GLU A 100 -8.88 -7.50 11.89
N GLY A 101 -8.90 -8.82 11.77
CA GLY A 101 -9.97 -9.63 12.35
C GLY A 101 -11.32 -9.24 11.73
N ASP A 102 -12.26 -8.85 12.58
CA ASP A 102 -13.57 -8.39 12.16
C ASP A 102 -13.64 -6.87 11.94
N SER A 103 -12.56 -6.16 12.25
CA SER A 103 -12.51 -4.71 12.13
C SER A 103 -11.91 -4.29 10.80
N LYS A 104 -12.44 -3.20 10.24
CA LYS A 104 -11.90 -2.57 9.03
C LYS A 104 -11.45 -1.16 9.37
N HIS A 105 -10.29 -0.79 8.88
CA HIS A 105 -9.71 0.53 9.09
C HIS A 105 -9.31 1.15 7.76
N ASP A 106 -9.60 2.42 7.59
CA ASP A 106 -9.16 3.15 6.41
C ASP A 106 -7.88 3.92 6.76
N ILE A 107 -6.89 3.83 5.89
CA ILE A 107 -5.64 4.56 6.01
C ILE A 107 -5.35 5.21 4.67
N GLY A 108 -5.04 6.49 4.68
CA GLY A 108 -4.62 7.19 3.47
C GLY A 108 -3.12 7.14 3.30
N ILE A 109 -2.67 6.87 2.09
CA ILE A 109 -1.25 6.98 1.76
C ILE A 109 -1.05 8.15 0.81
N MET A 110 -0.11 9.03 1.15
CA MET A 110 0.24 10.18 0.34
C MET A 110 1.30 9.77 -0.68
N VAL A 111 1.02 10.01 -1.95
CA VAL A 111 1.92 9.67 -3.05
C VAL A 111 2.12 10.89 -3.96
N ASP A 112 3.24 10.90 -4.70
CA ASP A 112 3.55 12.01 -5.59
C ASP A 112 2.53 12.15 -6.73
N ALA A 113 2.15 11.02 -7.31
CA ALA A 113 1.16 10.98 -8.38
C ALA A 113 0.67 9.55 -8.56
N VAL A 114 -0.60 9.42 -8.93
CA VAL A 114 -1.18 8.13 -9.34
C VAL A 114 -1.03 8.01 -10.85
N SER A 115 -0.59 6.84 -11.30
CA SER A 115 -0.41 6.58 -12.74
C SER A 115 -1.61 5.86 -13.35
N GLU A 116 -1.65 4.54 -13.23
CA GLU A 116 -2.67 3.74 -13.89
C GLU A 116 -2.86 2.41 -13.17
N VAL A 117 -3.88 1.67 -13.56
CA VAL A 117 -4.09 0.30 -13.09
C VAL A 117 -3.49 -0.64 -14.13
N LEU A 118 -2.61 -1.52 -13.69
CA LEU A 118 -1.95 -2.50 -14.55
C LEU A 118 -2.32 -3.91 -14.12
N GLU A 119 -2.38 -4.80 -15.09
CA GLU A 119 -2.50 -6.24 -14.85
C GLU A 119 -1.11 -6.86 -14.87
N ILE A 120 -0.77 -7.57 -13.81
CA ILE A 120 0.53 -8.25 -13.70
C ILE A 120 0.27 -9.70 -13.32
N SER A 121 0.79 -10.62 -14.14
CA SER A 121 0.68 -12.05 -13.87
C SER A 121 1.69 -12.47 -12.81
N ALA A 122 1.37 -13.48 -12.04
CA ALA A 122 2.28 -14.01 -11.03
C ALA A 122 3.63 -14.41 -11.61
N SER A 123 3.64 -14.91 -12.85
CA SER A 123 4.87 -15.28 -13.56
C SER A 123 5.77 -14.09 -13.90
N GLU A 124 5.21 -12.89 -13.90
CA GLU A 124 5.96 -11.65 -14.17
C GLU A 124 6.44 -10.96 -12.89
N ILE A 125 6.18 -11.55 -11.74
CA ILE A 125 6.59 -11.01 -10.46
C ILE A 125 7.79 -11.79 -9.94
N GLU A 126 8.88 -11.07 -9.70
CA GLU A 126 10.10 -11.64 -9.14
C GLU A 126 10.19 -11.32 -7.64
N PRO A 127 10.91 -12.13 -6.86
CA PRO A 127 11.10 -11.83 -5.45
C PRO A 127 11.88 -10.53 -5.25
N PRO A 128 11.73 -9.85 -4.10
CA PRO A 128 12.48 -8.63 -3.84
C PRO A 128 13.97 -8.91 -3.76
N PRO A 129 14.81 -7.93 -4.15
CA PRO A 129 16.26 -8.11 -4.06
C PRO A 129 16.71 -8.23 -2.60
N SER A 130 17.71 -9.06 -2.36
CA SER A 130 18.21 -9.32 -1.02
C SER A 130 19.14 -8.21 -0.50
N PHE A 131 19.69 -7.38 -1.39
CA PHE A 131 20.54 -6.27 -1.01
C PHE A 131 20.41 -5.13 -2.00
N GLY A 132 20.87 -3.95 -1.59
CA GLY A 132 20.81 -2.75 -2.43
C GLY A 132 19.44 -2.07 -2.47
N ALA A 133 18.47 -2.61 -1.75
CA ALA A 133 17.17 -1.98 -1.64
C ALA A 133 17.22 -0.84 -0.63
N LYS A 134 16.70 0.32 -1.01
CA LYS A 134 16.58 1.47 -0.10
C LYS A 134 15.44 1.32 0.87
N ILE A 135 14.55 0.37 0.63
CA ILE A 135 13.33 0.11 1.39
C ILE A 135 13.48 -1.22 2.09
N ARG A 136 12.91 -1.36 3.27
CA ARG A 136 12.88 -2.62 3.99
C ARG A 136 12.30 -3.72 3.08
N THR A 137 12.97 -4.85 2.99
CA THR A 137 12.54 -5.94 2.10
C THR A 137 11.20 -6.54 2.49
N ASP A 138 10.82 -6.47 3.78
CA ASP A 138 9.51 -6.94 4.23
C ASP A 138 8.36 -6.05 3.74
N PHE A 139 8.64 -4.81 3.32
CA PHE A 139 7.64 -3.93 2.71
C PHE A 139 7.35 -4.29 1.26
N ILE A 140 8.22 -5.05 0.63
CA ILE A 140 8.12 -5.38 -0.79
C ILE A 140 7.54 -6.78 -0.94
N SER A 141 6.39 -6.88 -1.60
CA SER A 141 5.78 -8.17 -1.93
C SER A 141 6.48 -8.82 -3.12
N GLY A 142 6.94 -8.02 -4.07
CA GLY A 142 7.63 -8.51 -5.24
C GLY A 142 7.99 -7.38 -6.19
N MET A 143 8.69 -7.74 -7.26
CA MET A 143 9.07 -6.81 -8.32
C MET A 143 8.34 -7.22 -9.59
N GLY A 144 7.38 -6.43 -10.02
CA GLY A 144 6.67 -6.68 -11.27
C GLY A 144 7.48 -6.15 -12.45
N LYS A 145 7.52 -6.92 -13.52
CA LYS A 145 8.21 -6.50 -14.74
C LYS A 145 7.17 -6.07 -15.76
N VAL A 146 7.19 -4.78 -16.09
CA VAL A 146 6.23 -4.19 -17.02
C VAL A 146 6.99 -3.35 -18.05
N ASN A 147 6.88 -3.73 -19.32
CA ASN A 147 7.53 -3.01 -20.44
C ASN A 147 9.04 -2.79 -20.22
N GLY A 148 9.72 -3.81 -19.70
CA GLY A 148 11.16 -3.76 -19.46
C GLY A 148 11.58 -2.98 -18.22
N LYS A 149 10.62 -2.45 -17.47
CA LYS A 149 10.88 -1.71 -16.22
C LYS A 149 10.32 -2.48 -15.04
N PHE A 150 10.92 -2.29 -13.87
CA PHE A 150 10.43 -2.89 -12.65
C PHE A 150 9.48 -1.95 -11.93
N VAL A 151 8.40 -2.54 -11.40
CA VAL A 151 7.43 -1.87 -10.53
C VAL A 151 7.52 -2.54 -9.17
N ILE A 152 7.72 -1.76 -8.13
CA ILE A 152 7.85 -2.29 -6.78
C ILE A 152 6.45 -2.54 -6.21
N ILE A 153 6.08 -3.81 -6.03
CA ILE A 153 4.78 -4.17 -5.48
C ILE A 153 4.90 -4.20 -3.96
N LEU A 154 4.11 -3.35 -3.31
CA LEU A 154 4.18 -3.21 -1.86
C LEU A 154 3.30 -4.23 -1.14
N SER A 155 3.81 -4.73 -0.03
CA SER A 155 3.03 -5.52 0.92
C SER A 155 2.33 -4.54 1.86
N ILE A 156 1.11 -4.16 1.52
CA ILE A 156 0.43 -3.08 2.23
C ILE A 156 0.22 -3.40 3.71
N GLY A 157 0.01 -4.66 4.04
CA GLY A 157 -0.12 -5.08 5.43
C GLY A 157 1.14 -4.86 6.25
N LYS A 158 2.30 -4.94 5.63
CA LYS A 158 3.58 -4.69 6.28
C LYS A 158 3.92 -3.20 6.33
N VAL A 159 3.69 -2.51 5.21
CA VAL A 159 3.93 -1.07 5.12
C VAL A 159 3.08 -0.31 6.12
N LEU A 160 1.81 -0.68 6.23
CA LEU A 160 0.84 -0.03 7.10
C LEU A 160 0.50 -0.92 8.30
N SER A 161 1.51 -1.54 8.92
CA SER A 161 1.29 -2.40 10.07
C SER A 161 0.51 -1.66 11.16
N ILE A 162 -0.71 -2.10 11.38
CA ILE A 162 -1.61 -1.47 12.36
C ILE A 162 -1.02 -1.59 13.75
N GLU A 163 -0.41 -2.72 14.07
CA GLU A 163 0.25 -2.93 15.36
C GLU A 163 1.36 -1.92 15.60
N GLU A 164 2.23 -1.72 14.62
CA GLU A 164 3.32 -0.76 14.71
C GLU A 164 2.80 0.67 14.82
N ILE A 165 1.82 1.02 13.99
CA ILE A 165 1.21 2.35 14.01
C ILE A 165 0.48 2.58 15.33
N ALA A 166 -0.25 1.59 15.82
CA ALA A 166 -0.98 1.68 17.09
C ALA A 166 -0.03 1.86 18.26
N MET A 167 1.10 1.15 18.29
CA MET A 167 2.11 1.32 19.33
C MET A 167 2.64 2.75 19.36
N LEU A 168 2.97 3.30 18.20
CA LEU A 168 3.48 4.66 18.11
C LEU A 168 2.42 5.69 18.50
N THR A 169 1.17 5.45 18.13
CA THR A 169 0.05 6.29 18.50
C THR A 169 -0.23 6.23 20.00
N GLN A 170 -0.18 5.06 20.60
CA GLN A 170 -0.36 4.89 22.03
C GLN A 170 0.69 5.61 22.84
N LEU A 171 1.94 5.58 22.41
CA LEU A 171 3.01 6.32 23.06
C LEU A 171 2.74 7.83 23.03
N SER A 172 2.25 8.32 21.90
CA SER A 172 1.88 9.72 21.77
C SER A 172 0.70 10.09 22.67
N ASP A 173 -0.32 9.24 22.71
CA ASP A 173 -1.51 9.43 23.55
C ASP A 173 -1.16 9.40 25.03
N THR A 174 -0.31 8.48 25.44
CA THR A 174 0.15 8.40 26.83
C THR A 174 0.87 9.67 27.25
N SER A 175 1.74 10.18 26.38
CA SER A 175 2.45 11.44 26.59
C SER A 175 1.47 12.61 26.74
N THR A 176 0.45 12.66 25.91
CA THR A 176 -0.60 13.68 25.95
C THR A 176 -1.46 13.53 27.20
N GLY A 177 -1.80 12.30 27.57
CA GLY A 177 -2.59 12.00 28.76
C GLY A 177 -1.91 12.44 30.04
N GLU A 178 -0.61 12.30 30.14
CA GLU A 178 0.16 12.75 31.29
C GLU A 178 0.18 14.27 31.42
N ALA A 179 0.14 14.97 30.30
CA ALA A 179 0.13 16.42 30.29
C ALA A 179 -1.23 17.01 30.69
N ALA A 180 -2.27 16.22 30.62
CA ALA A 180 -3.61 16.64 31.02
C ALA A 180 -3.87 16.35 32.48
#